data_b3ced6feacd539a88ff44917518b4836
#
_entry.id   b3ced6feacd539a88ff44917518b4836
#
_cell.length_a   1.000
_cell.length_b   1.000
_cell.length_c   1.000
_cell.angle_alpha   90.00
_cell.angle_beta   90.00
_cell.angle_gamma   90.00
#
_symmetry.space_group_name_H-M   'P 1'
#
loop_
_entity.id
_entity.type
_entity.pdbx_description
1 polymer ?
#
loop_
_entity_poly.entity_id
_entity_poly.type
_entity_poly.pdbx_seq_one_letter_code
_entity_poly.pdbx_strand_id
1 'polypeptide(L)'
;MLDLKNWLKPGHYKRLWNVGPPGLLVSLLLIYATIQYEKVFNIKGYKMGETWFVVLFLLVLFEAIFILFWVLFSLPPKHRGKTLCKNGIYAFVRHPIYTVVIFHTNALSSLWFGSFLLLFLIPLQYLLWSKMVVREEEYLVGIFGQEYIDYMSNVSRFIPWK
;
A
#
# COMPACT_ATOMS: atom_id res chain seq x y z
N MET A 1 13.38 20.47 -15.74
CA MET A 1 14.47 19.64 -15.20
C MET A 1 14.13 19.34 -13.74
N LEU A 2 13.84 18.08 -13.41
CA LEU A 2 13.48 17.66 -12.05
C LEU A 2 14.75 17.75 -11.19
N ASP A 3 14.77 18.67 -10.23
CA ASP A 3 15.89 18.86 -9.33
C ASP A 3 15.92 17.74 -8.27
N LEU A 4 16.52 16.60 -8.64
CA LEU A 4 16.67 15.41 -7.82
C LEU A 4 17.33 15.69 -6.46
N LYS A 5 18.24 16.70 -6.37
CA LYS A 5 18.91 17.07 -5.12
C LYS A 5 17.94 17.66 -4.08
N ASN A 6 16.89 18.36 -4.52
CA ASN A 6 15.87 18.88 -3.62
C ASN A 6 14.87 17.81 -3.13
N TRP A 7 14.72 16.72 -3.88
CA TRP A 7 13.84 15.59 -3.52
C TRP A 7 14.40 14.77 -2.35
N LEU A 8 15.70 14.70 -2.21
CA LEU A 8 16.39 13.92 -1.17
C LEU A 8 16.62 14.70 0.14
N LYS A 9 16.20 15.97 0.23
CA LYS A 9 16.26 16.70 1.50
C LYS A 9 15.36 16.05 2.55
N PRO A 10 15.82 15.86 3.81
CA PRO A 10 15.06 15.16 4.85
C PRO A 10 13.61 15.64 5.05
N GLY A 11 13.38 16.95 4.96
CA GLY A 11 12.04 17.54 5.05
C GLY A 11 11.14 17.22 3.84
N HIS A 12 11.69 17.12 2.63
CA HIS A 12 10.96 16.74 1.42
C HIS A 12 10.62 15.25 1.41
N TYR A 13 11.56 14.40 1.82
CA TYR A 13 11.37 12.96 1.93
C TYR A 13 10.24 12.62 2.91
N LYS A 14 10.28 13.16 4.13
CA LYS A 14 9.23 12.96 5.14
C LYS A 14 7.86 13.40 4.63
N ARG A 15 7.77 14.49 3.90
CA ARG A 15 6.53 15.02 3.35
C ARG A 15 5.92 14.16 2.23
N LEU A 16 6.76 13.61 1.35
CA LEU A 16 6.29 12.95 0.13
C LEU A 16 6.24 11.43 0.23
N TRP A 17 7.19 10.83 0.93
CA TRP A 17 7.42 9.39 0.88
C TRP A 17 7.36 8.71 2.26
N ASN A 18 7.81 9.40 3.30
CA ASN A 18 7.85 8.93 4.69
C ASN A 18 8.19 7.43 4.82
N VAL A 19 7.18 6.60 5.15
CA VAL A 19 7.35 5.14 5.34
C VAL A 19 7.13 4.32 4.07
N GLY A 20 6.67 4.94 2.98
CA GLY A 20 6.30 4.26 1.74
C GLY A 20 7.42 3.40 1.13
N PRO A 21 8.58 3.99 0.72
CA PRO A 21 9.66 3.22 0.08
C PRO A 21 10.24 2.12 0.96
N PRO A 22 10.59 2.34 2.25
CA PRO A 22 11.08 1.26 3.09
C PRO A 22 10.04 0.18 3.33
N GLY A 23 8.76 0.54 3.50
CA GLY A 23 7.68 -0.42 3.65
C GLY A 23 7.46 -1.27 2.39
N LEU A 24 7.51 -0.65 1.20
CA LEU A 24 7.44 -1.37 -0.07
C LEU A 24 8.62 -2.35 -0.22
N LEU A 25 9.84 -1.93 0.10
CA LEU A 25 11.01 -2.80 0.04
C LEU A 25 10.84 -4.02 0.95
N VAL A 26 10.42 -3.81 2.21
CA VAL A 26 10.16 -4.91 3.15
C VAL A 26 9.05 -5.83 2.64
N SER A 27 7.98 -5.28 2.06
CA SER A 27 6.89 -6.07 1.47
C SER A 27 7.39 -6.97 0.33
N LEU A 28 8.21 -6.42 -0.57
CA LEU A 28 8.79 -7.19 -1.68
C LEU A 28 9.78 -8.26 -1.18
N LEU A 29 10.58 -7.96 -0.16
CA LEU A 29 11.49 -8.94 0.46
C LEU A 29 10.71 -10.08 1.12
N LEU A 30 9.59 -9.80 1.79
CA LEU A 30 8.73 -10.83 2.36
C LEU A 30 8.10 -11.72 1.28
N ILE A 31 7.61 -11.14 0.18
CA ILE A 31 7.11 -11.90 -0.98
C ILE A 31 8.21 -12.79 -1.54
N TYR A 32 9.39 -12.23 -1.77
CA TYR A 32 10.54 -12.99 -2.27
C TYR A 32 10.92 -14.14 -1.33
N ALA A 33 11.04 -13.87 -0.02
CA ALA A 33 11.38 -14.88 0.99
C ALA A 33 10.34 -16.00 1.03
N THR A 34 9.04 -15.67 0.91
CA THR A 34 7.96 -16.66 0.85
C THR A 34 8.11 -17.57 -0.37
N ILE A 35 8.40 -17.01 -1.55
CA ILE A 35 8.62 -17.79 -2.77
C ILE A 35 9.85 -18.71 -2.63
N GLN A 36 10.97 -18.22 -2.04
CA GLN A 36 12.15 -19.07 -1.80
C GLN A 36 11.86 -20.18 -0.78
N TYR A 37 11.09 -19.87 0.27
CA TYR A 37 10.65 -20.84 1.26
C TYR A 37 9.85 -21.98 0.62
N GLU A 38 8.87 -21.65 -0.23
CA GLU A 38 8.08 -22.67 -0.96
C GLU A 38 8.96 -23.57 -1.85
N LYS A 39 9.95 -22.98 -2.52
CA LYS A 39 10.90 -23.76 -3.36
C LYS A 39 11.74 -24.71 -2.52
N VAL A 40 12.31 -24.24 -1.41
CA VAL A 40 13.16 -25.05 -0.53
C VAL A 40 12.41 -26.22 0.08
N PHE A 41 11.18 -26.00 0.52
CA PHE A 41 10.35 -27.01 1.18
C PHE A 41 9.42 -27.77 0.21
N ASN A 42 9.55 -27.57 -1.11
CA ASN A 42 8.73 -28.19 -2.16
C ASN A 42 7.22 -28.05 -1.88
N ILE A 43 6.80 -26.89 -1.36
CA ILE A 43 5.39 -26.62 -1.09
C ILE A 43 4.67 -26.48 -2.43
N LYS A 44 3.70 -27.34 -2.66
CA LYS A 44 2.91 -27.30 -3.89
C LYS A 44 1.91 -26.14 -3.82
N GLY A 45 1.99 -25.27 -4.81
CA GLY A 45 0.98 -24.24 -5.02
C GLY A 45 -0.30 -24.77 -5.64
N TYR A 46 -1.21 -23.85 -5.95
CA TYR A 46 -2.42 -24.20 -6.70
C TYR A 46 -2.20 -24.03 -8.21
N LYS A 47 -2.99 -24.77 -8.98
CA LYS A 47 -3.09 -24.58 -10.42
C LYS A 47 -4.49 -24.05 -10.74
N MET A 48 -4.53 -23.03 -11.54
CA MET A 48 -5.77 -22.42 -12.03
C MET A 48 -5.84 -22.60 -13.54
N GLY A 49 -7.05 -22.79 -14.07
CA GLY A 49 -7.25 -22.78 -15.51
C GLY A 49 -6.86 -21.43 -16.13
N GLU A 50 -6.26 -21.45 -17.32
CA GLU A 50 -5.68 -20.27 -17.98
C GLU A 50 -6.68 -19.10 -18.07
N THR A 51 -7.92 -19.38 -18.46
CA THR A 51 -8.98 -18.37 -18.57
C THR A 51 -9.23 -17.67 -17.23
N TRP A 52 -9.36 -18.42 -16.14
CA TRP A 52 -9.59 -17.86 -14.81
C TRP A 52 -8.38 -17.09 -14.28
N PHE A 53 -7.18 -17.58 -14.57
CA PHE A 53 -5.95 -16.85 -14.25
C PHE A 53 -5.94 -15.48 -14.91
N VAL A 54 -6.15 -15.41 -16.22
CA VAL A 54 -6.14 -14.15 -16.96
C VAL A 54 -7.22 -13.20 -16.47
N VAL A 55 -8.45 -13.68 -16.28
CA VAL A 55 -9.57 -12.86 -15.80
C VAL A 55 -9.27 -12.28 -14.42
N LEU A 56 -8.88 -13.10 -13.45
CA LEU A 56 -8.63 -12.64 -12.08
C LEU A 56 -7.40 -11.73 -12.02
N PHE A 57 -6.34 -12.06 -12.74
CA PHE A 57 -5.13 -11.25 -12.78
C PHE A 57 -5.41 -9.85 -13.34
N LEU A 58 -6.11 -9.77 -14.46
CA LEU A 58 -6.47 -8.49 -15.06
C LEU A 58 -7.43 -7.69 -14.21
N LEU A 59 -8.36 -8.35 -13.50
CA LEU A 59 -9.31 -7.70 -12.61
C LEU A 59 -8.60 -7.06 -11.42
N VAL A 60 -7.73 -7.81 -10.73
CA VAL A 60 -6.94 -7.29 -9.59
C VAL A 60 -5.97 -6.21 -10.04
N LEU A 61 -5.33 -6.37 -11.21
CA LEU A 61 -4.43 -5.38 -11.77
C LEU A 61 -5.18 -4.07 -12.12
N PHE A 62 -6.35 -4.19 -12.75
CA PHE A 62 -7.19 -3.04 -13.08
C PHE A 62 -7.62 -2.28 -11.81
N GLU A 63 -8.07 -3.00 -10.78
CA GLU A 63 -8.45 -2.41 -9.49
C GLU A 63 -7.27 -1.66 -8.84
N ALA A 64 -6.09 -2.28 -8.81
CA ALA A 64 -4.88 -1.64 -8.28
C ALA A 64 -4.54 -0.34 -9.04
N ILE A 65 -4.55 -0.39 -10.36
CA ILE A 65 -4.30 0.77 -11.22
C ILE A 65 -5.37 1.85 -11.00
N PHE A 66 -6.64 1.46 -10.94
CA PHE A 66 -7.75 2.38 -10.68
C PHE A 66 -7.60 3.11 -9.34
N ILE A 67 -7.27 2.39 -8.27
CA ILE A 67 -6.99 2.98 -6.95
C ILE A 67 -5.84 3.98 -7.04
N LEU A 68 -4.72 3.63 -7.69
CA LEU A 68 -3.56 4.52 -7.82
C LEU A 68 -3.89 5.78 -8.61
N PHE A 69 -4.64 5.67 -9.69
CA PHE A 69 -5.13 6.84 -10.43
C PHE A 69 -6.06 7.70 -9.55
N TRP A 70 -6.99 7.09 -8.84
CA TRP A 70 -7.90 7.82 -7.95
C TRP A 70 -7.14 8.57 -6.85
N VAL A 71 -6.07 7.98 -6.30
CA VAL A 71 -5.16 8.67 -5.36
C VAL A 71 -4.54 9.92 -6.01
N LEU A 72 -4.03 9.80 -7.24
CA LEU A 72 -3.40 10.93 -7.94
C LEU A 72 -4.37 12.08 -8.21
N PHE A 73 -5.62 11.76 -8.55
CA PHE A 73 -6.66 12.78 -8.74
C PHE A 73 -7.14 13.38 -7.42
N SER A 74 -7.29 12.57 -6.34
CA SER A 74 -7.74 13.06 -5.04
C SER A 74 -6.68 13.92 -4.35
N LEU A 75 -5.41 13.55 -4.40
CA LEU A 75 -4.30 14.25 -3.77
C LEU A 75 -3.06 14.27 -4.67
N PRO A 76 -2.98 15.24 -5.61
CA PRO A 76 -1.80 15.40 -6.44
C PRO A 76 -0.52 15.56 -5.62
N PRO A 77 0.65 15.05 -6.09
CA PRO A 77 1.91 15.05 -5.34
C PRO A 77 2.34 16.42 -4.82
N LYS A 78 2.02 17.51 -5.53
CA LYS A 78 2.34 18.89 -5.13
C LYS A 78 1.62 19.36 -3.85
N HIS A 79 0.49 18.73 -3.50
CA HIS A 79 -0.32 19.07 -2.34
C HIS A 79 -0.08 18.16 -1.13
N ARG A 80 0.65 17.03 -1.31
CA ARG A 80 0.95 16.10 -0.22
C ARG A 80 1.72 16.78 0.90
N GLY A 81 1.28 16.55 2.16
CA GLY A 81 1.85 17.17 3.36
C GLY A 81 1.65 18.69 3.47
N LYS A 82 0.81 19.28 2.60
CA LYS A 82 0.42 20.71 2.69
C LYS A 82 -1.08 20.88 2.91
N THR A 83 -1.86 19.94 2.40
CA THR A 83 -3.33 19.96 2.48
C THR A 83 -3.81 18.61 3.00
N LEU A 84 -4.68 18.63 3.99
CA LEU A 84 -5.39 17.44 4.44
C LEU A 84 -6.48 17.10 3.44
N CYS A 85 -6.32 15.97 2.73
CA CYS A 85 -7.34 15.46 1.82
C CYS A 85 -8.24 14.49 2.59
N LYS A 86 -9.54 14.78 2.63
CA LYS A 86 -10.57 13.94 3.26
C LYS A 86 -11.61 13.47 2.25
N ASN A 87 -11.43 13.80 0.96
CA ASN A 87 -12.35 13.54 -0.12
C ASN A 87 -11.83 12.46 -1.08
N GLY A 88 -12.67 12.02 -2.00
CA GLY A 88 -12.32 10.98 -2.96
C GLY A 88 -11.98 9.68 -2.24
N ILE A 89 -10.92 8.98 -2.64
CA ILE A 89 -10.53 7.72 -2.02
C ILE A 89 -10.13 7.88 -0.54
N TYR A 90 -9.68 9.07 -0.13
CA TYR A 90 -9.32 9.38 1.26
C TYR A 90 -10.53 9.50 2.19
N ALA A 91 -11.75 9.56 1.65
CA ALA A 91 -12.95 9.42 2.46
C ALA A 91 -13.19 7.98 2.94
N PHE A 92 -12.62 7.00 2.27
CA PHE A 92 -12.81 5.57 2.57
C PHE A 92 -11.67 5.00 3.39
N VAL A 93 -10.41 5.31 3.01
CA VAL A 93 -9.20 4.85 3.71
C VAL A 93 -8.15 5.95 3.75
N ARG A 94 -7.40 6.01 4.86
CA ARG A 94 -6.37 7.05 5.05
C ARG A 94 -5.11 6.81 4.21
N HIS A 95 -4.78 5.53 3.94
CA HIS A 95 -3.54 5.12 3.27
C HIS A 95 -3.82 4.24 2.03
N PRO A 96 -4.50 4.76 0.99
CA PRO A 96 -4.93 3.95 -0.16
C PRO A 96 -3.76 3.35 -0.95
N ILE A 97 -2.60 4.01 -1.04
CA ILE A 97 -1.42 3.45 -1.70
C ILE A 97 -0.93 2.21 -0.93
N TYR A 98 -0.93 2.25 0.40
CA TYR A 98 -0.51 1.10 1.21
C TYR A 98 -1.54 -0.03 1.17
N THR A 99 -2.81 0.28 1.00
CA THR A 99 -3.85 -0.71 0.69
C THR A 99 -3.48 -1.51 -0.57
N VAL A 100 -3.06 -0.83 -1.65
CA VAL A 100 -2.60 -1.53 -2.86
C VAL A 100 -1.37 -2.40 -2.57
N VAL A 101 -0.40 -1.90 -1.82
CA VAL A 101 0.79 -2.68 -1.48
C VAL A 101 0.45 -3.91 -0.62
N ILE A 102 -0.45 -3.77 0.36
CA ILE A 102 -0.80 -4.88 1.26
C ILE A 102 -1.62 -5.96 0.53
N PHE A 103 -2.64 -5.56 -0.21
CA PHE A 103 -3.63 -6.51 -0.75
C PHE A 103 -3.32 -6.90 -2.20
N HIS A 104 -3.15 -5.92 -3.09
CA HIS A 104 -3.06 -6.19 -4.52
C HIS A 104 -1.71 -6.80 -4.93
N THR A 105 -0.57 -6.35 -4.31
CA THR A 105 0.72 -6.97 -4.68
C THR A 105 0.78 -8.43 -4.23
N ASN A 106 0.21 -8.77 -3.06
CA ASN A 106 0.15 -10.16 -2.61
C ASN A 106 -0.82 -10.99 -3.46
N ALA A 107 -1.98 -10.46 -3.81
CA ALA A 107 -2.94 -11.15 -4.67
C ALA A 107 -2.37 -11.41 -6.07
N LEU A 108 -1.77 -10.40 -6.71
CA LEU A 108 -1.12 -10.54 -8.02
C LEU A 108 0.04 -11.53 -7.97
N SER A 109 0.88 -11.46 -6.91
CA SER A 109 1.98 -12.40 -6.73
C SER A 109 1.46 -13.83 -6.49
N SER A 110 0.41 -13.99 -5.69
CA SER A 110 -0.24 -15.29 -5.47
C SER A 110 -0.75 -15.89 -6.78
N LEU A 111 -1.46 -15.11 -7.57
CA LEU A 111 -1.96 -15.56 -8.88
C LEU A 111 -0.79 -15.96 -9.80
N TRP A 112 0.25 -15.13 -9.89
CA TRP A 112 1.38 -15.34 -10.77
C TRP A 112 2.21 -16.58 -10.43
N PHE A 113 2.46 -16.81 -9.14
CA PHE A 113 3.27 -17.94 -8.67
C PHE A 113 2.43 -19.17 -8.29
N GLY A 114 1.10 -19.07 -8.29
CA GLY A 114 0.21 -20.13 -7.83
C GLY A 114 0.36 -20.43 -6.34
N SER A 115 0.67 -19.43 -5.50
CA SER A 115 1.04 -19.59 -4.11
C SER A 115 -0.05 -19.13 -3.15
N PHE A 116 -0.61 -20.05 -2.35
CA PHE A 116 -1.51 -19.68 -1.26
C PHE A 116 -0.79 -18.96 -0.11
N LEU A 117 0.50 -19.25 0.14
CA LEU A 117 1.24 -18.62 1.23
C LEU A 117 1.35 -17.10 1.05
N LEU A 118 1.37 -16.63 -0.20
CA LEU A 118 1.36 -15.19 -0.48
C LEU A 118 0.04 -14.51 -0.07
N LEU A 119 -1.08 -15.22 -0.07
CA LEU A 119 -2.34 -14.70 0.50
C LEU A 119 -2.29 -14.67 2.04
N PHE A 120 -1.72 -15.70 2.66
CA PHE A 120 -1.52 -15.73 4.11
C PHE A 120 -0.50 -14.70 4.60
N LEU A 121 0.31 -14.13 3.71
CA LEU A 121 1.20 -13.04 4.03
C LEU A 121 0.45 -11.71 4.26
N ILE A 122 -0.77 -11.55 3.73
CA ILE A 122 -1.57 -10.32 3.86
C ILE A 122 -1.78 -9.89 5.32
N PRO A 123 -2.23 -10.74 6.26
CA PRO A 123 -2.36 -10.36 7.67
C PRO A 123 -1.04 -9.89 8.29
N LEU A 124 0.08 -10.54 7.97
CA LEU A 124 1.40 -10.14 8.46
C LEU A 124 1.80 -8.77 7.92
N GLN A 125 1.61 -8.53 6.63
CA GLN A 125 1.88 -7.22 6.03
C GLN A 125 0.93 -6.14 6.58
N TYR A 126 -0.33 -6.46 6.81
CA TYR A 126 -1.28 -5.54 7.45
C TYR A 126 -0.78 -5.09 8.83
N LEU A 127 -0.31 -6.02 9.66
CA LEU A 127 0.25 -5.71 10.98
C LEU A 127 1.54 -4.88 10.88
N LEU A 128 2.43 -5.24 9.95
CA LEU A 128 3.67 -4.51 9.69
C LEU A 128 3.37 -3.06 9.29
N TRP A 129 2.54 -2.88 8.27
CA TRP A 129 2.17 -1.55 7.79
C TRP A 129 1.42 -0.75 8.84
N SER A 130 0.57 -1.39 9.66
CA SER A 130 -0.13 -0.73 10.78
C SER A 130 0.83 -0.15 11.80
N LYS A 131 1.99 -0.78 12.03
CA LYS A 131 3.05 -0.24 12.90
C LYS A 131 3.86 0.85 12.22
N MET A 132 4.16 0.68 10.94
CA MET A 132 4.98 1.65 10.19
C MET A 132 4.28 2.98 9.99
N VAL A 133 2.99 2.97 9.67
CA VAL A 133 2.23 4.21 9.41
C VAL A 133 2.00 5.07 10.66
N VAL A 134 2.19 4.53 11.87
CA VAL A 134 2.06 5.33 13.11
C VAL A 134 2.95 6.58 13.04
N ARG A 135 4.21 6.44 12.60
CA ARG A 135 5.14 7.57 12.46
C ARG A 135 4.68 8.61 11.43
N GLU A 136 4.01 8.16 10.38
CA GLU A 136 3.44 9.06 9.37
C GLU A 136 2.22 9.78 9.92
N GLU A 137 1.34 9.07 10.64
CA GLU A 137 0.18 9.66 11.28
C GLU A 137 0.57 10.67 12.36
N GLU A 138 1.59 10.37 13.20
CA GLU A 138 2.15 11.32 14.18
C GLU A 138 2.68 12.59 13.49
N TYR A 139 3.39 12.44 12.38
CA TYR A 139 3.86 13.58 11.59
C TYR A 139 2.70 14.42 11.04
N LEU A 140 1.63 13.78 10.55
CA LEU A 140 0.43 14.45 10.05
C LEU A 140 -0.37 15.12 11.17
N VAL A 141 -0.46 14.52 12.35
CA VAL A 141 -1.01 15.18 13.56
C VAL A 141 -0.22 16.43 13.90
N GLY A 142 1.11 16.39 13.79
CA GLY A 142 1.97 17.56 14.02
C GLY A 142 1.73 18.72 13.03
N ILE A 143 1.26 18.41 11.80
CA ILE A 143 0.98 19.42 10.76
C ILE A 143 -0.46 19.94 10.86
N PHE A 144 -1.44 19.04 10.98
CA PHE A 144 -2.87 19.35 10.85
C PHE A 144 -3.61 19.39 12.19
N GLY A 145 -2.94 19.02 13.29
CA GLY A 145 -3.51 19.10 14.64
C GLY A 145 -4.80 18.30 14.82
N GLN A 146 -5.78 18.92 15.48
CA GLN A 146 -7.05 18.31 15.81
C GLN A 146 -7.83 17.84 14.57
N GLU A 147 -7.70 18.53 13.45
CA GLU A 147 -8.40 18.17 12.21
C GLU A 147 -7.98 16.76 11.70
N TYR A 148 -6.70 16.38 11.86
CA TYR A 148 -6.25 15.05 11.49
C TYR A 148 -6.70 13.99 12.51
N ILE A 149 -6.74 14.34 13.81
CA ILE A 149 -7.25 13.45 14.87
C ILE A 149 -8.73 13.11 14.61
N ASP A 150 -9.54 14.10 14.28
CA ASP A 150 -10.95 13.90 13.94
C ASP A 150 -11.11 13.05 12.68
N TYR A 151 -10.26 13.26 11.68
CA TYR A 151 -10.21 12.43 10.48
C TYR A 151 -9.85 10.97 10.79
N MET A 152 -8.84 10.73 11.64
CA MET A 152 -8.45 9.39 12.08
C MET A 152 -9.58 8.65 12.83
N SER A 153 -10.41 9.38 13.58
CA SER A 153 -11.53 8.78 14.32
C SER A 153 -12.64 8.27 13.40
N ASN A 154 -12.78 8.87 12.22
CA ASN A 154 -13.88 8.60 11.28
C ASN A 154 -13.50 7.72 10.09
N VAL A 155 -12.22 7.63 9.73
CA VAL A 155 -11.76 6.91 8.55
C VAL A 155 -10.71 5.87 8.93
N SER A 156 -10.87 4.65 8.44
CA SER A 156 -9.95 3.54 8.68
C SER A 156 -8.62 3.68 7.93
N ARG A 157 -7.57 2.93 8.36
CA ARG A 157 -6.25 3.00 7.72
C ARG A 157 -6.24 2.44 6.31
N PHE A 158 -6.64 1.17 6.15
CA PHE A 158 -6.42 0.40 4.91
C PHE A 158 -7.69 -0.26 4.37
N ILE A 159 -8.68 -0.54 5.20
CA ILE A 159 -9.92 -1.21 4.83
C ILE A 159 -11.09 -0.34 5.28
N PRO A 160 -12.10 -0.09 4.40
CA PRO A 160 -13.21 0.80 4.71
C PRO A 160 -14.29 0.07 5.53
N TRP A 161 -14.12 -0.03 6.84
CA TRP A 161 -15.11 -0.64 7.75
C TRP A 161 -15.63 0.29 8.85
N LYS A 162 -15.37 1.58 8.72
CA LYS A 162 -15.98 2.62 9.57
C LYS A 162 -16.97 3.41 8.78
#